data_5e426e297552d519947ed1c10ce47268
#
_entry.id   5e426e297552d519947ed1c10ce47268
#
_cell.length_a   1.000
_cell.length_b   1.000
_cell.length_c   1.000
_cell.angle_alpha   90.00
_cell.angle_beta   90.00
_cell.angle_gamma   90.00
#
_symmetry.space_group_name_H-M   'P 1'
#
loop_
_entity.id
_entity.type
_entity.pdbx_description
1 polymer ?
#
loop_
_entity_poly.entity_id
_entity_poly.type
_entity_poly.pdbx_seq_one_letter_code
_entity_poly.pdbx_strand_id
1 'polypeptide(L)'
;MEQQLTTRKEKQPLRNQAEQSARLVDHLLRWRYLLAAVIFILLVAFKVHGSSLNMWDAYVSEYADGQKSSLIAGEPRGVRSDEWLVQTPFSLSQTQTGLKTHNDVITLNGQDMVVGYNSPAWNLATLAKPFTWGYVLLGKEYGLSWYWNLKLIGLILFSFEIGLIVTRRNKYLALLASVWIPFSSALQWWFVSPVGDLVFFGLGFLVGIYNYFYYHSSVRRRVICAITAVIMASGFVLVIYPALQVPLGYLILLFLILFFLEFRKKIKLDKWDGVLIGGALLMTAIIVGGSLYGSLDSLKAVMDTAYPGKRVSLGGDMPKRDILLFLTNW
;
A
#
# COMPACT_ATOMS: atom_id res chain seq x y z
N MET A 1 47.67 -12.39 -32.76
CA MET A 1 46.41 -12.97 -33.32
C MET A 1 45.81 -14.02 -32.40
N GLU A 2 46.58 -14.88 -31.73
CA GLU A 2 46.08 -15.89 -30.76
C GLU A 2 45.47 -15.30 -29.49
N GLN A 3 46.01 -14.23 -28.93
CA GLN A 3 45.40 -13.57 -27.74
C GLN A 3 44.01 -12.93 -27.99
N GLN A 4 43.73 -12.50 -29.21
CA GLN A 4 42.40 -12.00 -29.57
C GLN A 4 41.38 -13.12 -29.79
N LEU A 5 41.80 -14.30 -30.15
CA LEU A 5 40.95 -15.49 -30.34
C LEU A 5 40.58 -16.14 -29.00
N THR A 6 41.49 -16.14 -28.02
CA THR A 6 41.26 -16.65 -26.66
C THR A 6 40.25 -15.75 -25.91
N THR A 7 40.40 -14.43 -25.95
CA THR A 7 39.45 -13.48 -25.34
C THR A 7 38.06 -13.51 -25.99
N ARG A 8 37.96 -13.90 -27.25
CA ARG A 8 36.67 -14.03 -27.95
C ARG A 8 35.93 -15.31 -27.58
N LYS A 9 36.65 -16.42 -27.34
CA LYS A 9 36.10 -17.70 -26.88
C LYS A 9 35.62 -17.65 -25.42
N GLU A 10 36.32 -16.94 -24.52
CA GLU A 10 35.92 -16.77 -23.13
C GLU A 10 34.69 -15.84 -22.97
N LYS A 11 34.54 -14.83 -23.83
CA LYS A 11 33.38 -13.90 -23.77
C LYS A 11 32.09 -14.50 -24.31
N GLN A 12 32.15 -15.55 -25.11
CA GLN A 12 30.99 -16.18 -25.73
C GLN A 12 30.05 -16.90 -24.73
N PRO A 13 30.54 -17.71 -23.75
CA PRO A 13 29.69 -18.33 -22.74
C PRO A 13 29.04 -17.31 -21.78
N LEU A 14 29.77 -16.26 -21.39
CA LEU A 14 29.22 -15.18 -20.53
C LEU A 14 28.12 -14.40 -21.25
N ARG A 15 28.25 -14.15 -22.55
CA ARG A 15 27.24 -13.50 -23.36
C ARG A 15 25.99 -14.37 -23.50
N ASN A 16 26.14 -15.68 -23.71
CA ASN A 16 25.01 -16.61 -23.80
C ASN A 16 24.26 -16.71 -22.47
N GLN A 17 24.99 -16.73 -21.33
CA GLN A 17 24.35 -16.69 -20.00
C GLN A 17 23.60 -15.39 -19.76
N ALA A 18 24.15 -14.23 -20.13
CA ALA A 18 23.46 -12.95 -20.02
C ALA A 18 22.21 -12.88 -20.87
N GLU A 19 22.24 -13.40 -22.10
CA GLU A 19 21.08 -13.47 -22.98
C GLU A 19 19.99 -14.42 -22.44
N GLN A 20 20.36 -15.56 -21.88
CA GLN A 20 19.43 -16.48 -21.22
C GLN A 20 18.78 -15.85 -19.99
N SER A 21 19.57 -15.19 -19.14
CA SER A 21 19.06 -14.48 -17.96
C SER A 21 18.10 -13.36 -18.36
N ALA A 22 18.40 -12.60 -19.41
CA ALA A 22 17.53 -11.54 -19.91
C ALA A 22 16.19 -12.09 -20.43
N ARG A 23 16.20 -13.24 -21.13
CA ARG A 23 14.98 -13.92 -21.60
C ARG A 23 14.14 -14.44 -20.44
N LEU A 24 14.77 -15.02 -19.41
CA LEU A 24 14.09 -15.47 -18.19
C LEU A 24 13.41 -14.30 -17.49
N VAL A 25 14.08 -13.19 -17.30
CA VAL A 25 13.53 -11.96 -16.71
C VAL A 25 12.31 -11.49 -17.53
N ASP A 26 12.41 -11.44 -18.86
CA ASP A 26 11.30 -11.03 -19.72
C ASP A 26 10.10 -11.97 -19.60
N HIS A 27 10.35 -13.27 -19.49
CA HIS A 27 9.30 -14.25 -19.29
C HIS A 27 8.60 -14.08 -17.94
N LEU A 28 9.36 -13.93 -16.84
CA LEU A 28 8.82 -13.69 -15.50
C LEU A 28 8.03 -12.38 -15.45
N LEU A 29 8.55 -11.30 -16.03
CA LEU A 29 7.84 -10.02 -16.09
C LEU A 29 6.57 -10.06 -16.92
N ARG A 30 6.51 -10.88 -17.96
CA ARG A 30 5.29 -11.12 -18.74
C ARG A 30 4.18 -11.74 -17.88
N TRP A 31 4.53 -12.65 -16.98
CA TRP A 31 3.60 -13.39 -16.13
C TRP A 31 3.49 -12.81 -14.70
N ARG A 32 4.08 -11.64 -14.44
CA ARG A 32 4.20 -11.06 -13.08
C ARG A 32 2.91 -11.02 -12.28
N TYR A 33 1.78 -10.69 -12.91
CA TYR A 33 0.50 -10.63 -12.22
C TYR A 33 -0.04 -12.01 -11.85
N LEU A 34 0.13 -13.00 -12.74
CA LEU A 34 -0.26 -14.37 -12.46
C LEU A 34 0.62 -14.98 -11.36
N LEU A 35 1.94 -14.77 -11.46
CA LEU A 35 2.89 -15.21 -10.43
C LEU A 35 2.58 -14.57 -9.08
N ALA A 36 2.32 -13.28 -9.06
CA ALA A 36 1.92 -12.55 -7.86
C ALA A 36 0.62 -13.11 -7.25
N ALA A 37 -0.38 -13.40 -8.08
CA ALA A 37 -1.64 -14.00 -7.62
C ALA A 37 -1.43 -15.41 -7.05
N VAL A 38 -0.63 -16.25 -7.69
CA VAL A 38 -0.31 -17.60 -7.19
C VAL A 38 0.44 -17.51 -5.86
N ILE A 39 1.48 -16.68 -5.78
CA ILE A 39 2.25 -16.47 -4.55
C ILE A 39 1.34 -15.95 -3.43
N PHE A 40 0.48 -14.98 -3.73
CA PHE A 40 -0.49 -14.45 -2.78
C PHE A 40 -1.40 -15.54 -2.22
N ILE A 41 -2.01 -16.36 -3.10
CA ILE A 41 -2.90 -17.45 -2.70
C ILE A 41 -2.18 -18.46 -1.81
N LEU A 42 -0.94 -18.84 -2.17
CA LEU A 42 -0.13 -19.76 -1.38
C LEU A 42 0.19 -19.18 0.00
N LEU A 43 0.65 -17.95 0.08
CA LEU A 43 0.99 -17.30 1.35
C LEU A 43 -0.24 -17.17 2.25
N VAL A 44 -1.41 -16.83 1.69
CA VAL A 44 -2.67 -16.79 2.45
C VAL A 44 -3.10 -18.18 2.90
N ALA A 45 -3.03 -19.17 2.04
CA ALA A 45 -3.40 -20.55 2.37
C ALA A 45 -2.54 -21.13 3.52
N PHE A 46 -1.25 -20.78 3.55
CA PHE A 46 -0.33 -21.18 4.64
C PHE A 46 -0.30 -20.18 5.81
N LYS A 47 -1.18 -19.15 5.81
CA LYS A 47 -1.31 -18.14 6.87
C LYS A 47 0.01 -17.39 7.16
N VAL A 48 0.88 -17.24 6.18
CA VAL A 48 2.17 -16.56 6.33
C VAL A 48 1.95 -15.04 6.40
N HIS A 49 2.52 -14.39 7.39
CA HIS A 49 2.46 -12.92 7.55
C HIS A 49 3.71 -12.40 8.26
N GLY A 50 3.98 -11.09 8.15
CA GLY A 50 5.14 -10.44 8.76
C GLY A 50 4.82 -9.63 10.01
N SER A 51 3.68 -9.87 10.67
CA SER A 51 3.32 -9.23 11.94
C SER A 51 4.24 -9.70 13.07
N SER A 52 4.53 -8.81 14.01
CA SER A 52 5.33 -9.12 15.21
C SER A 52 4.46 -9.58 16.39
N LEU A 53 3.31 -10.22 16.12
CA LEU A 53 2.40 -10.75 17.14
C LEU A 53 3.06 -11.77 18.08
N ASN A 54 4.14 -12.42 17.63
CA ASN A 54 4.93 -13.32 18.49
C ASN A 54 5.58 -12.61 19.69
N MET A 55 5.57 -11.27 19.73
CA MET A 55 5.90 -10.52 20.96
C MET A 55 4.95 -10.83 22.12
N TRP A 56 3.77 -11.38 21.84
CA TRP A 56 2.80 -11.85 22.83
C TRP A 56 3.00 -13.30 23.27
N ASP A 57 3.90 -14.07 22.66
CA ASP A 57 4.07 -15.51 22.93
C ASP A 57 4.26 -15.79 24.42
N ALA A 58 5.03 -14.98 25.15
CA ALA A 58 5.26 -15.13 26.59
C ALA A 58 3.98 -14.97 27.45
N TYR A 59 2.93 -14.40 26.90
CA TYR A 59 1.66 -14.15 27.58
C TYR A 59 0.54 -15.10 27.13
N VAL A 60 0.78 -15.91 26.10
CA VAL A 60 -0.17 -16.89 25.59
C VAL A 60 0.22 -18.26 26.16
N SER A 61 -0.73 -18.92 26.85
CA SER A 61 -0.46 -20.18 27.59
C SER A 61 0.18 -21.28 26.75
N GLU A 62 -0.11 -21.35 25.46
CA GLU A 62 0.45 -22.36 24.54
C GLU A 62 1.98 -22.16 24.32
N TYR A 63 2.48 -20.94 24.50
CA TYR A 63 3.87 -20.55 24.21
C TYR A 63 4.62 -20.07 25.47
N ALA A 64 3.92 -19.95 26.61
CA ALA A 64 4.47 -19.35 27.84
C ALA A 64 5.69 -20.09 28.40
N ASP A 65 5.80 -21.42 28.14
CA ASP A 65 6.91 -22.24 28.61
C ASP A 65 8.21 -22.05 27.81
N GLY A 66 8.22 -21.14 26.81
CA GLY A 66 9.39 -20.86 25.97
C GLY A 66 9.86 -22.00 25.07
N GLN A 67 9.15 -23.12 25.08
CA GLN A 67 9.49 -24.31 24.27
C GLN A 67 9.02 -24.20 22.82
N LYS A 68 8.02 -23.36 22.56
CA LYS A 68 7.46 -23.12 21.23
C LYS A 68 7.41 -21.62 20.97
N SER A 69 7.69 -21.22 19.74
CA SER A 69 7.48 -19.88 19.27
C SER A 69 6.51 -19.90 18.08
N SER A 70 5.63 -18.91 18.00
CA SER A 70 4.79 -18.70 16.82
C SER A 70 5.58 -18.18 15.61
N LEU A 71 6.86 -17.85 15.81
CA LEU A 71 7.74 -17.34 14.76
C LEU A 71 8.25 -18.47 13.86
N ILE A 72 8.00 -18.35 12.54
CA ILE A 72 8.47 -19.33 11.55
C ILE A 72 9.91 -19.00 11.12
N ALA A 73 10.22 -17.72 10.90
CA ALA A 73 11.53 -17.25 10.47
C ALA A 73 11.69 -15.75 10.75
N GLY A 74 12.95 -15.30 10.90
CA GLY A 74 13.29 -13.91 11.16
C GLY A 74 13.28 -13.56 12.65
N GLU A 75 13.17 -12.28 12.97
CA GLU A 75 13.12 -11.74 14.32
C GLU A 75 11.93 -10.79 14.51
N PRO A 76 11.29 -10.76 15.70
CA PRO A 76 10.20 -9.85 15.98
C PRO A 76 10.73 -8.41 16.00
N ARG A 77 9.96 -7.50 15.43
CA ARG A 77 10.29 -6.07 15.41
C ARG A 77 9.58 -5.35 16.56
N GLY A 78 10.09 -5.53 17.78
CA GLY A 78 9.50 -4.98 19.00
C GLY A 78 9.32 -3.45 18.97
N VAL A 79 10.23 -2.74 18.31
CA VAL A 79 10.16 -1.28 18.15
C VAL A 79 8.96 -0.78 17.33
N ARG A 80 8.31 -1.65 16.54
CA ARG A 80 7.03 -1.31 15.85
C ARG A 80 5.83 -1.58 16.75
N SER A 81 5.84 -1.07 17.96
CA SER A 81 4.82 -1.34 18.98
C SER A 81 3.39 -1.04 18.51
N ASP A 82 3.17 0.02 17.74
CA ASP A 82 1.84 0.36 17.20
C ASP A 82 1.25 -0.77 16.34
N GLU A 83 2.09 -1.54 15.64
CA GLU A 83 1.64 -2.66 14.84
C GLU A 83 1.09 -3.77 15.73
N TRP A 84 1.93 -4.33 16.60
CA TRP A 84 1.61 -5.55 17.34
C TRP A 84 0.87 -5.31 18.66
N LEU A 85 0.94 -4.10 19.26
CA LEU A 85 0.16 -3.71 20.44
C LEU A 85 -1.23 -3.19 20.10
N VAL A 86 -1.40 -2.52 18.96
CA VAL A 86 -2.61 -1.75 18.66
C VAL A 86 -3.27 -2.21 17.38
N GLN A 87 -2.66 -1.96 16.23
CA GLN A 87 -3.37 -2.05 14.94
C GLN A 87 -3.75 -3.49 14.56
N THR A 88 -2.83 -4.43 14.72
CA THR A 88 -3.11 -5.85 14.41
C THR A 88 -4.08 -6.47 15.42
N PRO A 89 -3.91 -6.32 16.75
CA PRO A 89 -4.92 -6.77 17.71
C PRO A 89 -6.31 -6.17 17.50
N PHE A 90 -6.40 -4.89 17.16
CA PHE A 90 -7.67 -4.22 16.89
C PHE A 90 -8.35 -4.83 15.65
N SER A 91 -7.61 -5.04 14.57
CA SER A 91 -8.13 -5.69 13.38
C SER A 91 -8.59 -7.12 13.64
N LEU A 92 -7.86 -7.86 14.48
CA LEU A 92 -8.24 -9.22 14.90
C LEU A 92 -9.50 -9.20 15.78
N SER A 93 -9.61 -8.25 16.71
CA SER A 93 -10.79 -8.13 17.59
C SER A 93 -12.06 -7.87 16.79
N GLN A 94 -11.97 -7.14 15.68
CA GLN A 94 -13.13 -6.86 14.81
C GLN A 94 -13.78 -8.14 14.28
N THR A 95 -13.00 -9.16 13.97
CA THR A 95 -13.53 -10.47 13.53
C THR A 95 -14.31 -11.21 14.65
N GLN A 96 -14.03 -10.89 15.91
CA GLN A 96 -14.72 -11.46 17.09
C GLN A 96 -15.97 -10.68 17.46
N THR A 97 -16.02 -9.38 17.16
CA THR A 97 -17.13 -8.47 17.52
C THR A 97 -18.12 -8.24 16.37
N GLY A 98 -18.05 -9.05 15.31
CA GLY A 98 -18.95 -8.97 14.16
C GLY A 98 -18.68 -7.78 13.24
N LEU A 99 -17.42 -7.28 13.20
CA LEU A 99 -16.99 -6.21 12.30
C LEU A 99 -17.80 -4.90 12.46
N LYS A 100 -18.23 -4.58 13.68
CA LYS A 100 -18.98 -3.36 13.97
C LYS A 100 -18.12 -2.13 13.70
N THR A 101 -18.72 -1.05 13.23
CA THR A 101 -18.06 0.26 13.09
C THR A 101 -17.57 0.78 14.43
N HIS A 102 -18.36 0.58 15.49
CA HIS A 102 -18.01 0.89 16.87
C HIS A 102 -17.77 -0.40 17.65
N ASN A 103 -16.54 -0.56 18.20
CA ASN A 103 -16.13 -1.75 18.93
C ASN A 103 -16.05 -1.45 20.44
N ASP A 104 -16.91 -2.10 21.20
CA ASP A 104 -17.10 -1.88 22.65
C ASP A 104 -16.10 -2.69 23.49
N VAL A 105 -15.33 -3.60 22.90
CA VAL A 105 -14.45 -4.53 23.62
C VAL A 105 -13.07 -3.91 23.87
N ILE A 106 -12.62 -3.01 22.99
CA ILE A 106 -11.27 -2.47 22.99
C ILE A 106 -11.06 -1.40 24.07
N THR A 107 -12.09 -0.59 24.31
CA THR A 107 -12.08 0.49 25.30
C THR A 107 -13.38 0.55 26.05
N LEU A 108 -13.39 1.13 27.26
CA LEU A 108 -14.57 1.23 28.13
C LEU A 108 -15.76 1.91 27.47
N ASN A 109 -15.52 2.89 26.60
CA ASN A 109 -16.56 3.65 25.91
C ASN A 109 -16.72 3.22 24.44
N GLY A 110 -16.06 2.14 24.04
CA GLY A 110 -15.96 1.72 22.66
C GLY A 110 -15.03 2.61 21.80
N GLN A 111 -14.70 2.14 20.62
CA GLN A 111 -13.80 2.82 19.68
C GLN A 111 -14.37 2.74 18.27
N ASP A 112 -14.34 3.85 17.53
CA ASP A 112 -14.60 3.86 16.09
C ASP A 112 -13.43 3.22 15.34
N MET A 113 -13.72 2.15 14.62
CA MET A 113 -12.73 1.32 13.95
C MET A 113 -12.40 1.80 12.53
N VAL A 114 -13.22 2.68 11.98
CA VAL A 114 -13.03 3.25 10.62
C VAL A 114 -12.10 4.44 10.67
N VAL A 115 -12.35 5.38 11.57
CA VAL A 115 -11.59 6.63 11.71
C VAL A 115 -10.32 6.42 12.51
N GLY A 116 -10.39 5.64 13.59
CA GLY A 116 -9.28 5.50 14.53
C GLY A 116 -8.09 4.72 13.97
N TYR A 117 -8.33 3.55 13.37
CA TYR A 117 -7.23 2.59 13.12
C TYR A 117 -7.29 1.91 11.75
N ASN A 118 -8.08 2.38 10.81
CA ASN A 118 -8.23 1.73 9.50
C ASN A 118 -8.56 0.23 9.57
N SER A 119 -9.19 -0.20 10.65
CA SER A 119 -9.54 -1.60 10.87
C SER A 119 -10.71 -2.05 10.00
N PRO A 120 -10.86 -3.36 9.73
CA PRO A 120 -12.00 -3.88 8.98
C PRO A 120 -13.30 -3.63 9.74
N ALA A 121 -14.34 -3.17 9.06
CA ALA A 121 -15.67 -2.93 9.62
C ALA A 121 -16.75 -3.07 8.54
N TRP A 122 -17.99 -3.37 8.91
CA TRP A 122 -19.13 -3.26 8.01
C TRP A 122 -19.47 -1.78 7.75
N ASN A 123 -18.64 -1.17 6.89
CA ASN A 123 -18.72 0.23 6.50
C ASN A 123 -18.28 0.38 5.04
N LEU A 124 -18.72 1.43 4.36
CA LEU A 124 -18.31 1.73 2.99
C LEU A 124 -16.80 1.88 2.85
N ALA A 125 -16.08 2.30 3.90
CA ALA A 125 -14.64 2.37 3.94
C ALA A 125 -13.95 1.05 3.58
N THR A 126 -14.55 -0.08 3.94
CA THR A 126 -14.00 -1.41 3.63
C THR A 126 -13.92 -1.68 2.13
N LEU A 127 -14.84 -1.12 1.32
CA LEU A 127 -14.78 -1.22 -0.13
C LEU A 127 -13.49 -0.60 -0.71
N ALA A 128 -13.02 0.47 -0.07
CA ALA A 128 -11.80 1.19 -0.47
C ALA A 128 -10.50 0.60 0.13
N LYS A 129 -10.59 -0.44 0.96
CA LYS A 129 -9.43 -1.02 1.66
C LYS A 129 -9.26 -2.51 1.32
N PRO A 130 -8.80 -2.86 0.11
CA PRO A 130 -8.78 -4.25 -0.38
C PRO A 130 -7.93 -5.19 0.49
N PHE A 131 -6.92 -4.67 1.18
CA PHE A 131 -6.12 -5.47 2.11
C PHE A 131 -6.89 -5.88 3.38
N THR A 132 -7.99 -5.22 3.72
CA THR A 132 -8.86 -5.64 4.86
C THR A 132 -9.94 -6.65 4.46
N TRP A 133 -10.17 -6.89 3.16
CA TRP A 133 -11.21 -7.82 2.70
C TRP A 133 -11.03 -9.24 3.22
N GLY A 134 -9.78 -9.66 3.41
CA GLY A 134 -9.48 -10.99 3.96
C GLY A 134 -10.10 -11.21 5.34
N TYR A 135 -10.11 -10.20 6.21
CA TYR A 135 -10.75 -10.31 7.52
C TYR A 135 -12.27 -10.49 7.42
N VAL A 136 -12.89 -9.82 6.46
CA VAL A 136 -14.34 -9.89 6.22
C VAL A 136 -14.74 -11.23 5.61
N LEU A 137 -13.94 -11.74 4.65
CA LEU A 137 -14.27 -12.93 3.86
C LEU A 137 -13.80 -14.24 4.50
N LEU A 138 -12.64 -14.23 5.17
CA LEU A 138 -11.92 -15.44 5.58
C LEU A 138 -11.67 -15.49 7.10
N GLY A 139 -12.09 -14.47 7.85
CA GLY A 139 -11.87 -14.39 9.29
C GLY A 139 -10.44 -14.01 9.69
N LYS A 140 -10.13 -14.15 10.99
CA LYS A 140 -8.94 -13.56 11.61
C LYS A 140 -7.61 -14.07 11.03
N GLU A 141 -7.44 -15.38 10.93
CA GLU A 141 -6.15 -15.99 10.61
C GLU A 141 -5.75 -15.77 9.14
N TYR A 142 -6.63 -16.14 8.24
CA TYR A 142 -6.43 -15.90 6.80
C TYR A 142 -6.48 -14.41 6.47
N GLY A 143 -7.31 -13.64 7.20
CA GLY A 143 -7.44 -12.20 7.04
C GLY A 143 -6.14 -11.46 7.35
N LEU A 144 -5.41 -11.85 8.39
CA LEU A 144 -4.11 -11.27 8.71
C LEU A 144 -3.08 -11.54 7.60
N SER A 145 -3.02 -12.78 7.12
CA SER A 145 -2.14 -13.15 6.01
C SER A 145 -2.53 -12.42 4.72
N TRP A 146 -3.83 -12.34 4.40
CA TRP A 146 -4.35 -11.56 3.27
C TRP A 146 -3.91 -10.10 3.36
N TYR A 147 -4.17 -9.44 4.50
CA TYR A 147 -3.81 -8.05 4.75
C TYR A 147 -2.34 -7.79 4.46
N TRP A 148 -1.48 -8.62 5.03
CA TRP A 148 -0.03 -8.46 4.93
C TRP A 148 0.48 -8.67 3.51
N ASN A 149 0.10 -9.79 2.91
CA ASN A 149 0.62 -10.18 1.61
C ASN A 149 0.02 -9.38 0.46
N LEU A 150 -1.27 -9.02 0.51
CA LEU A 150 -1.85 -8.15 -0.53
C LEU A 150 -1.15 -6.79 -0.55
N LYS A 151 -0.89 -6.23 0.62
CA LYS A 151 -0.18 -4.95 0.74
C LYS A 151 1.25 -5.05 0.22
N LEU A 152 2.02 -6.06 0.65
CA LEU A 152 3.40 -6.24 0.22
C LEU A 152 3.50 -6.49 -1.29
N ILE A 153 2.76 -7.45 -1.80
CA ILE A 153 2.76 -7.81 -3.22
C ILE A 153 2.26 -6.63 -4.07
N GLY A 154 1.21 -5.96 -3.62
CA GLY A 154 0.69 -4.78 -4.30
C GLY A 154 1.69 -3.62 -4.32
N LEU A 155 2.40 -3.36 -3.22
CA LEU A 155 3.48 -2.38 -3.18
C LEU A 155 4.60 -2.72 -4.17
N ILE A 156 5.02 -3.99 -4.25
CA ILE A 156 6.03 -4.45 -5.21
C ILE A 156 5.54 -4.21 -6.65
N LEU A 157 4.32 -4.61 -6.97
CA LEU A 157 3.76 -4.44 -8.31
C LEU A 157 3.56 -2.97 -8.69
N PHE A 158 2.97 -2.16 -7.80
CA PHE A 158 2.77 -0.73 -8.07
C PHE A 158 4.10 0.02 -8.18
N SER A 159 5.08 -0.31 -7.36
CA SER A 159 6.44 0.26 -7.46
C SER A 159 7.13 -0.12 -8.77
N PHE A 160 6.91 -1.36 -9.25
CA PHE A 160 7.39 -1.78 -10.57
C PHE A 160 6.73 -0.98 -11.70
N GLU A 161 5.40 -0.86 -11.67
CA GLU A 161 4.65 -0.14 -12.71
C GLU A 161 5.01 1.36 -12.73
N ILE A 162 5.09 2.02 -11.57
CA ILE A 162 5.52 3.43 -11.52
C ILE A 162 6.98 3.58 -11.97
N GLY A 163 7.83 2.60 -11.64
CA GLY A 163 9.19 2.52 -12.15
C GLY A 163 9.24 2.46 -13.68
N LEU A 164 8.40 1.64 -14.32
CA LEU A 164 8.27 1.60 -15.78
C LEU A 164 7.79 2.92 -16.36
N ILE A 165 6.85 3.59 -15.70
CA ILE A 165 6.31 4.89 -16.15
C ILE A 165 7.42 5.94 -16.13
N VAL A 166 8.10 6.11 -14.99
CA VAL A 166 9.11 7.15 -14.79
C VAL A 166 10.36 6.91 -15.63
N THR A 167 10.78 5.66 -15.80
CA THR A 167 12.02 5.32 -16.51
C THR A 167 11.83 5.03 -18.01
N ARG A 168 10.67 5.40 -18.57
CA ARG A 168 10.33 5.17 -19.98
C ARG A 168 10.48 3.69 -20.38
N ARG A 169 9.91 2.80 -19.58
CA ARG A 169 9.89 1.34 -19.78
C ARG A 169 11.23 0.63 -19.57
N ASN A 170 12.17 1.21 -18.84
CA ASN A 170 13.38 0.50 -18.45
C ASN A 170 13.06 -0.53 -17.35
N LYS A 171 12.99 -1.82 -17.75
CA LYS A 171 12.63 -2.93 -16.87
C LYS A 171 13.58 -3.11 -15.67
N TYR A 172 14.88 -2.84 -15.83
CA TYR A 172 15.86 -3.02 -14.76
C TYR A 172 15.74 -1.95 -13.68
N LEU A 173 15.54 -0.69 -14.07
CA LEU A 173 15.28 0.38 -13.12
C LEU A 173 13.91 0.20 -12.44
N ALA A 174 12.92 -0.32 -13.16
CA ALA A 174 11.62 -0.65 -12.58
C ALA A 174 11.72 -1.81 -11.56
N LEU A 175 12.55 -2.84 -11.83
CA LEU A 175 12.86 -3.89 -10.86
C LEU A 175 13.56 -3.34 -9.62
N LEU A 176 14.51 -2.44 -9.79
CA LEU A 176 15.14 -1.75 -8.65
C LEU A 176 14.11 -1.00 -7.81
N ALA A 177 13.21 -0.23 -8.44
CA ALA A 177 12.13 0.48 -7.74
C ALA A 177 11.20 -0.48 -7.01
N SER A 178 10.87 -1.64 -7.60
CA SER A 178 9.98 -2.64 -7.00
C SER A 178 10.55 -3.30 -5.74
N VAL A 179 11.86 -3.27 -5.56
CA VAL A 179 12.52 -3.73 -4.34
C VAL A 179 12.78 -2.55 -3.40
N TRP A 180 13.34 -1.47 -3.90
CA TRP A 180 13.78 -0.34 -3.06
C TRP A 180 12.62 0.34 -2.33
N ILE A 181 11.52 0.63 -3.02
CA ILE A 181 10.39 1.34 -2.38
C ILE A 181 9.74 0.49 -1.28
N PRO A 182 9.26 -0.75 -1.52
CA PRO A 182 8.61 -1.55 -0.50
C PRO A 182 9.52 -1.94 0.68
N PHE A 183 10.81 -2.14 0.41
CA PHE A 183 11.78 -2.57 1.43
C PHE A 183 12.64 -1.43 1.99
N SER A 184 12.28 -0.17 1.69
CA SER A 184 12.91 0.97 2.37
C SER A 184 12.66 0.92 3.88
N SER A 185 13.62 1.36 4.69
CA SER A 185 13.50 1.33 6.15
C SER A 185 12.28 2.09 6.65
N ALA A 186 11.98 3.24 6.06
CA ALA A 186 10.80 4.04 6.41
C ALA A 186 9.49 3.29 6.17
N LEU A 187 9.34 2.63 5.00
CA LEU A 187 8.12 1.90 4.68
C LEU A 187 8.00 0.60 5.50
N GLN A 188 9.12 -0.09 5.73
CA GLN A 188 9.13 -1.28 6.57
C GLN A 188 8.84 -0.99 8.03
N TRP A 189 9.27 0.16 8.54
CA TRP A 189 8.96 0.61 9.90
C TRP A 189 7.46 0.89 10.07
N TRP A 190 6.86 1.60 9.12
CA TRP A 190 5.46 2.00 9.11
C TRP A 190 4.61 1.19 8.11
N PHE A 191 4.91 -0.11 7.98
CA PHE A 191 4.30 -0.97 6.96
C PHE A 191 2.78 -1.10 7.10
N VAL A 192 2.26 -1.11 8.32
CA VAL A 192 0.84 -1.27 8.57
C VAL A 192 0.12 0.04 8.21
N SER A 193 -0.10 0.93 9.11
CA SER A 193 -0.77 2.22 8.87
C SER A 193 -0.02 3.30 9.66
N PRO A 194 0.04 4.55 9.19
CA PRO A 194 -0.58 5.11 7.99
C PRO A 194 0.33 5.09 6.74
N VAL A 195 1.67 4.95 6.88
CA VAL A 195 2.61 5.15 5.74
C VAL A 195 2.43 4.07 4.68
N GLY A 196 2.40 2.79 5.09
CA GLY A 196 2.22 1.67 4.16
C GLY A 196 0.94 1.81 3.35
N ASP A 197 -0.15 2.23 3.99
CA ASP A 197 -1.43 2.46 3.34
C ASP A 197 -1.36 3.61 2.34
N LEU A 198 -0.83 4.76 2.76
CA LEU A 198 -0.74 5.95 1.92
C LEU A 198 0.12 5.72 0.68
N VAL A 199 1.26 5.03 0.83
CA VAL A 199 2.13 4.70 -0.31
C VAL A 199 1.45 3.69 -1.24
N PHE A 200 0.80 2.65 -0.70
CA PHE A 200 0.06 1.68 -1.50
C PHE A 200 -1.03 2.36 -2.34
N PHE A 201 -1.88 3.16 -1.70
CA PHE A 201 -2.97 3.86 -2.37
C PHE A 201 -2.47 4.92 -3.35
N GLY A 202 -1.46 5.70 -2.97
CA GLY A 202 -0.88 6.73 -3.84
C GLY A 202 -0.27 6.16 -5.11
N LEU A 203 0.55 5.10 -4.99
CA LEU A 203 1.13 4.42 -6.15
C LEU A 203 0.06 3.76 -7.02
N GLY A 204 -0.90 3.06 -6.41
CA GLY A 204 -2.00 2.43 -7.14
C GLY A 204 -2.86 3.44 -7.88
N PHE A 205 -3.14 4.60 -7.29
CA PHE A 205 -3.87 5.69 -7.92
C PHE A 205 -3.11 6.24 -9.15
N LEU A 206 -1.83 6.56 -9.00
CA LEU A 206 -1.00 7.06 -10.10
C LEU A 206 -0.91 6.06 -11.25
N VAL A 207 -0.70 4.78 -10.96
CA VAL A 207 -0.67 3.72 -11.97
C VAL A 207 -2.03 3.59 -12.66
N GLY A 208 -3.13 3.68 -11.90
CA GLY A 208 -4.49 3.64 -12.44
C GLY A 208 -4.74 4.80 -13.42
N ILE A 209 -4.45 6.04 -13.01
CA ILE A 209 -4.64 7.23 -13.84
C ILE A 209 -3.75 7.21 -15.09
N TYR A 210 -2.46 6.87 -14.94
CA TYR A 210 -1.58 6.77 -16.11
C TYR A 210 -2.08 5.74 -17.13
N ASN A 211 -2.43 4.54 -16.67
CA ASN A 211 -2.90 3.48 -17.53
C ASN A 211 -4.28 3.77 -18.14
N TYR A 212 -5.14 4.53 -17.50
CA TYR A 212 -6.40 5.02 -18.06
C TYR A 212 -6.15 5.75 -19.39
N PHE A 213 -5.21 6.66 -19.41
CA PHE A 213 -4.85 7.42 -20.61
C PHE A 213 -3.95 6.62 -21.56
N TYR A 214 -3.04 5.83 -21.06
CA TYR A 214 -2.17 4.99 -21.89
C TYR A 214 -2.95 3.96 -22.74
N TYR A 215 -3.98 3.37 -22.16
CA TYR A 215 -4.85 2.41 -22.84
C TYR A 215 -6.18 3.03 -23.30
N HIS A 216 -6.19 4.31 -23.63
CA HIS A 216 -7.39 5.08 -23.96
C HIS A 216 -8.24 4.49 -25.10
N SER A 217 -7.65 3.80 -26.05
CA SER A 217 -8.35 3.11 -27.13
C SER A 217 -9.27 1.96 -26.68
N SER A 218 -9.10 1.46 -25.45
CA SER A 218 -9.85 0.32 -24.92
C SER A 218 -10.77 0.71 -23.77
N VAL A 219 -12.07 0.81 -24.03
CA VAL A 219 -13.10 1.11 -23.00
C VAL A 219 -13.01 0.14 -21.83
N ARG A 220 -12.85 -1.18 -22.08
CA ARG A 220 -12.71 -2.17 -21.01
C ARG A 220 -11.54 -1.86 -20.07
N ARG A 221 -10.39 -1.47 -20.61
CA ARG A 221 -9.21 -1.11 -19.79
C ARG A 221 -9.44 0.19 -19.03
N ARG A 222 -10.08 1.18 -19.66
CA ARG A 222 -10.48 2.43 -18.99
C ARG A 222 -11.40 2.16 -17.79
N VAL A 223 -12.38 1.27 -17.92
CA VAL A 223 -13.27 0.89 -16.81
C VAL A 223 -12.47 0.29 -15.66
N ILE A 224 -11.58 -0.66 -15.92
CA ILE A 224 -10.72 -1.27 -14.89
C ILE A 224 -9.87 -0.21 -14.19
N CYS A 225 -9.24 0.68 -14.97
CA CYS A 225 -8.44 1.77 -14.42
C CYS A 225 -9.25 2.76 -13.59
N ALA A 226 -10.48 3.09 -14.02
CA ALA A 226 -11.38 3.96 -13.27
C ALA A 226 -11.81 3.32 -11.93
N ILE A 227 -12.17 2.03 -11.92
CA ILE A 227 -12.47 1.30 -10.68
C ILE A 227 -11.25 1.29 -9.76
N THR A 228 -10.06 1.00 -10.30
CA THR A 228 -8.82 1.06 -9.52
C THR A 228 -8.60 2.44 -8.92
N ALA A 229 -8.78 3.51 -9.72
CA ALA A 229 -8.63 4.87 -9.25
C ALA A 229 -9.62 5.23 -8.13
N VAL A 230 -10.88 4.78 -8.23
CA VAL A 230 -11.90 4.97 -7.17
C VAL A 230 -11.46 4.33 -5.86
N ILE A 231 -11.07 3.05 -5.91
CA ILE A 231 -10.63 2.30 -4.72
C ILE A 231 -9.40 2.98 -4.10
N MET A 232 -8.41 3.31 -4.92
CA MET A 232 -7.14 3.88 -4.45
C MET A 232 -7.31 5.31 -3.93
N ALA A 233 -8.08 6.16 -4.61
CA ALA A 233 -8.35 7.53 -4.14
C ALA A 233 -9.15 7.53 -2.85
N SER A 234 -10.23 6.73 -2.78
CA SER A 234 -11.05 6.61 -1.57
C SER A 234 -10.23 6.07 -0.40
N GLY A 235 -9.41 5.03 -0.65
CA GLY A 235 -8.52 4.46 0.36
C GLY A 235 -7.50 5.47 0.85
N PHE A 236 -6.87 6.24 -0.04
CA PHE A 236 -5.92 7.29 0.33
C PHE A 236 -6.57 8.35 1.25
N VAL A 237 -7.76 8.83 0.89
CA VAL A 237 -8.47 9.84 1.69
C VAL A 237 -8.86 9.28 3.07
N LEU A 238 -9.34 8.02 3.14
CA LEU A 238 -9.83 7.38 4.35
C LEU A 238 -8.73 6.87 5.30
N VAL A 239 -7.46 7.08 5.01
CA VAL A 239 -6.38 6.87 6.01
C VAL A 239 -6.43 7.92 7.12
N ILE A 240 -6.91 9.12 6.84
CA ILE A 240 -7.12 10.24 7.78
C ILE A 240 -5.87 10.52 8.63
N TYR A 241 -4.74 10.71 7.97
CA TYR A 241 -3.48 11.12 8.60
C TYR A 241 -2.84 12.32 7.88
N PRO A 242 -3.36 13.55 8.09
CA PRO A 242 -2.99 14.73 7.31
C PRO A 242 -1.50 15.03 7.26
N ALA A 243 -0.77 14.75 8.34
CA ALA A 243 0.68 14.99 8.43
C ALA A 243 1.48 14.33 7.30
N LEU A 244 1.05 13.17 6.82
CA LEU A 244 1.68 12.44 5.70
C LEU A 244 0.87 12.52 4.42
N GLN A 245 -0.47 12.62 4.51
CA GLN A 245 -1.33 12.73 3.33
C GLN A 245 -1.05 13.99 2.53
N VAL A 246 -0.83 15.14 3.21
CA VAL A 246 -0.60 16.42 2.52
C VAL A 246 0.69 16.41 1.70
N PRO A 247 1.88 16.05 2.24
CA PRO A 247 3.09 15.95 1.43
C PRO A 247 2.99 14.94 0.29
N LEU A 248 2.42 13.76 0.54
CA LEU A 248 2.20 12.76 -0.51
C LEU A 248 1.17 13.23 -1.54
N GLY A 249 0.15 13.98 -1.11
CA GLY A 249 -0.82 14.61 -2.00
C GLY A 249 -0.18 15.61 -2.97
N TYR A 250 0.76 16.42 -2.52
CA TYR A 250 1.55 17.29 -3.41
C TYR A 250 2.39 16.49 -4.40
N LEU A 251 2.99 15.38 -3.97
CA LEU A 251 3.73 14.50 -4.88
C LEU A 251 2.79 13.87 -5.94
N ILE A 252 1.63 13.39 -5.52
CA ILE A 252 0.60 12.87 -6.44
C ILE A 252 0.18 13.96 -7.44
N LEU A 253 -0.10 15.18 -6.96
CA LEU A 253 -0.47 16.32 -7.83
C LEU A 253 0.62 16.63 -8.86
N LEU A 254 1.90 16.60 -8.48
CA LEU A 254 3.01 16.77 -9.41
C LEU A 254 2.98 15.70 -10.52
N PHE A 255 2.80 14.43 -10.17
CA PHE A 255 2.68 13.36 -11.16
C PHE A 255 1.46 13.55 -12.08
N LEU A 256 0.31 13.96 -11.54
CA LEU A 256 -0.89 14.24 -12.34
C LEU A 256 -0.63 15.36 -13.34
N ILE A 257 0.07 16.42 -12.95
CA ILE A 257 0.48 17.50 -13.86
C ILE A 257 1.39 16.96 -14.98
N LEU A 258 2.38 16.15 -14.64
CA LEU A 258 3.28 15.53 -15.63
C LEU A 258 2.50 14.60 -16.59
N PHE A 259 1.57 13.80 -16.10
CA PHE A 259 0.72 12.95 -16.93
C PHE A 259 -0.19 13.79 -17.84
N PHE A 260 -0.79 14.85 -17.32
CA PHE A 260 -1.58 15.79 -18.13
C PHE A 260 -0.73 16.38 -19.26
N LEU A 261 0.48 16.86 -18.97
CA LEU A 261 1.39 17.40 -19.98
C LEU A 261 1.78 16.37 -21.03
N GLU A 262 1.96 15.09 -20.63
CA GLU A 262 2.28 14.00 -21.55
C GLU A 262 1.11 13.68 -22.49
N PHE A 263 -0.11 13.61 -21.97
CA PHE A 263 -1.27 13.09 -22.71
C PHE A 263 -2.13 14.15 -23.39
N ARG A 264 -2.10 15.42 -22.96
CA ARG A 264 -3.00 16.51 -23.44
C ARG A 264 -3.03 16.70 -24.95
N LYS A 265 -1.92 16.41 -25.66
CA LYS A 265 -1.83 16.51 -27.10
C LYS A 265 -2.07 15.19 -27.84
N LYS A 266 -2.04 14.07 -27.13
CA LYS A 266 -2.13 12.72 -27.71
C LYS A 266 -3.56 12.16 -27.68
N ILE A 267 -4.38 12.63 -26.75
CA ILE A 267 -5.69 12.07 -26.46
C ILE A 267 -6.77 13.12 -26.68
N LYS A 268 -7.81 12.73 -27.42
CA LYS A 268 -9.07 13.47 -27.50
C LYS A 268 -10.08 12.75 -26.63
N LEU A 269 -10.62 13.46 -25.65
CA LEU A 269 -11.65 12.94 -24.76
C LEU A 269 -12.92 12.59 -25.56
N ASP A 270 -13.54 11.46 -25.19
CA ASP A 270 -14.77 10.98 -25.79
C ASP A 270 -15.90 10.95 -24.74
N LYS A 271 -17.11 10.53 -25.16
CA LYS A 271 -18.27 10.44 -24.27
C LYS A 271 -18.08 9.48 -23.09
N TRP A 272 -17.26 8.43 -23.28
CA TRP A 272 -16.96 7.46 -22.23
C TRP A 272 -16.08 8.08 -21.15
N ASP A 273 -15.20 9.04 -21.48
CA ASP A 273 -14.40 9.73 -20.50
C ASP A 273 -15.28 10.55 -19.54
N GLY A 274 -16.30 11.25 -20.08
CA GLY A 274 -17.27 11.98 -19.25
C GLY A 274 -17.99 11.05 -18.28
N VAL A 275 -18.47 9.90 -18.76
CA VAL A 275 -19.18 8.91 -17.95
C VAL A 275 -18.25 8.28 -16.90
N LEU A 276 -17.05 7.83 -17.30
CA LEU A 276 -16.15 7.11 -16.40
C LEU A 276 -15.51 8.04 -15.37
N ILE A 277 -15.09 9.24 -15.75
CA ILE A 277 -14.50 10.20 -14.83
C ILE A 277 -15.57 10.74 -13.88
N GLY A 278 -16.75 11.14 -14.42
CA GLY A 278 -17.88 11.60 -13.61
C GLY A 278 -18.37 10.52 -12.64
N GLY A 279 -18.52 9.28 -13.13
CA GLY A 279 -18.87 8.13 -12.32
C GLY A 279 -17.83 7.81 -11.25
N ALA A 280 -16.54 7.91 -11.56
CA ALA A 280 -15.45 7.69 -10.61
C ALA A 280 -15.45 8.76 -9.50
N LEU A 281 -15.63 10.03 -9.85
CA LEU A 281 -15.74 11.11 -8.86
C LEU A 281 -16.97 10.93 -7.95
N LEU A 282 -18.12 10.59 -8.53
CA LEU A 282 -19.35 10.33 -7.78
C LEU A 282 -19.17 9.14 -6.81
N MET A 283 -18.65 8.02 -7.29
CA MET A 283 -18.41 6.83 -6.46
C MET A 283 -17.41 7.10 -5.34
N THR A 284 -16.34 7.84 -5.61
CA THR A 284 -15.38 8.28 -4.58
C THR A 284 -16.08 9.15 -3.54
N ALA A 285 -16.92 10.10 -3.95
CA ALA A 285 -17.68 10.95 -3.04
C ALA A 285 -18.67 10.14 -2.18
N ILE A 286 -19.35 9.14 -2.75
CA ILE A 286 -20.25 8.25 -2.03
C ILE A 286 -19.48 7.40 -1.00
N ILE A 287 -18.37 6.77 -1.40
CA ILE A 287 -17.60 5.92 -0.50
C ILE A 287 -17.00 6.75 0.64
N VAL A 288 -16.34 7.86 0.33
CA VAL A 288 -15.73 8.71 1.35
C VAL A 288 -16.79 9.39 2.21
N GLY A 289 -17.76 10.05 1.60
CA GLY A 289 -18.84 10.76 2.32
C GLY A 289 -19.67 9.82 3.19
N GLY A 290 -20.07 8.67 2.67
CA GLY A 290 -20.85 7.68 3.43
C GLY A 290 -20.03 7.05 4.57
N SER A 291 -18.73 6.82 4.37
CA SER A 291 -17.84 6.32 5.43
C SER A 291 -17.69 7.33 6.57
N LEU A 292 -17.46 8.59 6.24
CA LEU A 292 -17.31 9.67 7.21
C LEU A 292 -18.63 10.00 7.91
N TYR A 293 -19.76 9.91 7.19
CA TYR A 293 -21.09 10.12 7.78
C TYR A 293 -21.37 9.10 8.88
N GLY A 294 -21.02 7.83 8.68
CA GLY A 294 -21.16 6.78 9.70
C GLY A 294 -20.27 6.95 10.94
N SER A 295 -19.28 7.83 10.88
CA SER A 295 -18.29 8.10 11.95
C SER A 295 -18.29 9.57 12.41
N LEU A 296 -19.36 10.33 12.12
CA LEU A 296 -19.39 11.78 12.36
C LEU A 296 -19.17 12.16 13.82
N ASP A 297 -19.72 11.42 14.77
CA ASP A 297 -19.58 11.73 16.18
C ASP A 297 -18.13 11.51 16.66
N SER A 298 -17.50 10.47 16.20
CA SER A 298 -16.07 10.20 16.45
C SER A 298 -15.19 11.29 15.81
N LEU A 299 -15.51 11.73 14.60
CA LEU A 299 -14.77 12.82 13.94
C LEU A 299 -14.91 14.13 14.72
N LYS A 300 -16.13 14.50 15.15
CA LYS A 300 -16.35 15.69 15.99
C LYS A 300 -15.57 15.60 17.29
N ALA A 301 -15.64 14.44 17.96
CA ALA A 301 -14.90 14.23 19.21
C ALA A 301 -13.39 14.40 19.01
N VAL A 302 -12.82 13.84 17.94
CA VAL A 302 -11.39 14.01 17.60
C VAL A 302 -11.04 15.48 17.31
N MET A 303 -11.88 16.17 16.54
CA MET A 303 -11.66 17.60 16.23
C MET A 303 -11.75 18.50 17.46
N ASP A 304 -12.48 18.11 18.50
CA ASP A 304 -12.60 18.86 19.75
C ASP A 304 -11.46 18.61 20.74
N THR A 305 -10.61 17.61 20.49
CA THR A 305 -9.42 17.35 21.32
C THR A 305 -8.34 18.42 21.16
N ALA A 306 -7.48 18.58 22.16
CA ALA A 306 -6.29 19.43 22.06
C ALA A 306 -5.32 18.89 21.01
N TYR A 307 -5.22 17.56 20.90
CA TYR A 307 -4.41 16.84 19.90
C TYR A 307 -5.14 15.55 19.50
N PRO A 308 -5.31 15.26 18.21
CA PRO A 308 -4.82 16.01 17.03
C PRO A 308 -5.69 17.22 16.61
N GLY A 309 -6.88 17.39 17.16
CA GLY A 309 -7.94 18.26 16.66
C GLY A 309 -7.59 19.76 16.61
N LYS A 310 -7.34 20.36 17.77
CA LYS A 310 -7.11 21.83 17.91
C LYS A 310 -5.63 22.22 17.89
N ARG A 311 -4.74 21.30 17.52
CA ARG A 311 -3.31 21.61 17.45
C ARG A 311 -3.05 22.63 16.34
N VAL A 312 -2.48 23.75 16.73
CA VAL A 312 -1.98 24.78 15.80
C VAL A 312 -0.45 24.74 15.84
N SER A 313 0.20 24.56 14.70
CA SER A 313 1.63 24.76 14.52
C SER A 313 1.82 25.98 13.64
N LEU A 314 2.49 26.99 14.18
CA LEU A 314 2.80 28.22 13.45
C LEU A 314 4.03 28.06 12.53
N GLY A 315 4.67 26.90 12.59
CA GLY A 315 5.96 26.65 11.93
C GLY A 315 7.12 27.37 12.65
N GLY A 316 8.34 27.15 12.17
CA GLY A 316 9.51 27.85 12.73
C GLY A 316 10.12 27.20 14.00
N ASP A 317 9.56 26.11 14.49
CA ASP A 317 10.05 25.39 15.67
C ASP A 317 11.43 24.75 15.44
N MET A 318 11.81 24.57 14.16
CA MET A 318 13.10 24.00 13.78
C MET A 318 14.00 25.09 13.19
N PRO A 319 15.22 25.30 13.75
CA PRO A 319 16.20 26.22 13.17
C PRO A 319 16.47 25.89 11.70
N LYS A 320 16.56 26.89 10.83
CA LYS A 320 16.80 26.69 9.39
C LYS A 320 18.04 25.86 9.08
N ARG A 321 19.09 25.97 9.91
CA ARG A 321 20.33 25.17 9.82
C ARG A 321 20.06 23.66 9.97
N ASP A 322 19.08 23.26 10.78
CA ASP A 322 18.80 21.86 11.08
C ASP A 322 18.15 21.16 9.89
N ILE A 323 17.49 21.92 9.00
CA ILE A 323 16.98 21.41 7.71
C ILE A 323 18.16 20.95 6.82
N LEU A 324 19.30 21.67 6.88
CA LEU A 324 20.51 21.28 6.14
C LEU A 324 21.27 20.14 6.81
N LEU A 325 21.25 20.08 8.15
CA LEU A 325 21.87 18.99 8.92
C LEU A 325 21.16 17.66 8.69
N PHE A 326 19.87 17.66 8.33
CA PHE A 326 19.15 16.44 7.96
C PHE A 326 19.83 15.65 6.83
N LEU A 327 20.52 16.34 5.92
CA LEU A 327 21.28 15.71 4.82
C LEU A 327 22.58 15.04 5.29
N THR A 328 23.04 15.30 6.50
CA THR A 328 24.33 14.82 7.05
C THR A 328 24.17 13.87 8.23
N ASN A 329 22.97 13.71 8.77
CA ASN A 329 22.65 12.79 9.87
C ASN A 329 22.27 11.40 9.37
N TRP A 330 23.22 10.72 8.73
CA TRP A 330 23.10 9.31 8.32
C TRP A 330 23.97 8.43 9.21
#